data_727cd867abf919ec5c78777604f03eb6
#
_entry.id   727cd867abf919ec5c78777604f03eb6
#
_cell.length_a   1.000
_cell.length_b   1.000
_cell.length_c   1.000
_cell.angle_alpha   90.00
_cell.angle_beta   90.00
_cell.angle_gamma   90.00
#
_symmetry.space_group_name_H-M   'P 1'
#
loop_
_entity.id
_entity.type
_entity.pdbx_description
1 polymer ?
#
loop_
_entity_poly.entity_id
_entity_poly.type
_entity_poly.pdbx_seq_one_letter_code
_entity_poly.pdbx_strand_id
1 'polypeptide(L)'
;MNNLKSTISQVIEENLISTEWSDAVNTEVKNLNLNTNDHPRKDLTKVPFVTIDGADAKDFDDAVFCNINDSGFLLNVAIADVAELVNEDSYLDQEAKKRGTSIYFPSKVIPMLPEKISNNLCSLVPDEIRNVLVSEINFSLDGSIKSYKFFQAKIMSHKRMTYSEVEEYIKNKNSNVSKKIKTSLDAVSYTHLTLPTT
;
A
#
# COMPACT_ATOMS: atom_id res chain seq x y z
N MET A 1 -23.21 5.53 21.54
CA MET A 1 -23.10 5.38 20.09
C MET A 1 -23.82 6.46 19.28
N ASN A 2 -25.05 6.87 19.65
CA ASN A 2 -25.78 7.93 18.90
C ASN A 2 -25.07 9.30 18.92
N ASN A 3 -24.41 9.68 19.99
CA ASN A 3 -23.76 10.98 20.15
C ASN A 3 -22.52 11.12 19.20
N LEU A 4 -21.71 10.07 19.06
CA LEU A 4 -20.52 10.11 18.21
C LEU A 4 -20.89 10.24 16.71
N LYS A 5 -21.91 9.52 16.25
CA LYS A 5 -22.40 9.64 14.85
C LYS A 5 -22.94 11.04 14.56
N SER A 6 -23.65 11.62 15.51
CA SER A 6 -24.16 13.00 15.44
C SER A 6 -23.00 14.01 15.34
N THR A 7 -21.98 13.87 16.19
CA THR A 7 -20.80 14.73 16.18
C THR A 7 -20.01 14.63 14.87
N ILE A 8 -19.80 13.42 14.33
CA ILE A 8 -19.12 13.23 13.04
C ILE A 8 -19.90 13.91 11.91
N SER A 9 -21.23 13.74 11.87
CA SER A 9 -22.08 14.38 10.86
C SER A 9 -22.01 15.91 10.94
N GLN A 10 -22.02 16.47 12.13
CA GLN A 10 -21.86 17.90 12.37
C GLN A 10 -20.50 18.42 11.88
N VAL A 11 -19.40 17.72 12.19
CA VAL A 11 -18.05 18.10 11.70
C VAL A 11 -17.97 18.07 10.19
N ILE A 12 -18.56 17.06 9.53
CA ILE A 12 -18.61 16.95 8.07
C ILE A 12 -19.35 18.14 7.47
N GLU A 13 -20.50 18.51 8.03
CA GLU A 13 -21.33 19.62 7.57
C GLU A 13 -20.65 20.97 7.80
N GLU A 14 -20.15 21.24 9.00
CA GLU A 14 -19.48 22.49 9.37
C GLU A 14 -18.22 22.76 8.51
N ASN A 15 -17.51 21.72 8.12
CA ASN A 15 -16.30 21.81 7.30
C ASN A 15 -16.56 21.63 5.79
N LEU A 16 -17.82 21.53 5.37
CA LEU A 16 -18.23 21.37 3.96
C LEU A 16 -17.51 20.18 3.28
N ILE A 17 -17.30 19.09 4.03
CA ILE A 17 -16.59 17.91 3.51
C ILE A 17 -17.54 17.13 2.59
N SER A 18 -17.18 17.01 1.31
CA SER A 18 -17.96 16.23 0.34
C SER A 18 -17.85 14.74 0.64
N THR A 19 -18.99 14.10 0.87
CA THR A 19 -19.10 12.64 1.07
C THR A 19 -19.51 11.89 -0.18
N GLU A 20 -20.01 12.59 -1.18
CA GLU A 20 -20.54 12.02 -2.41
C GLU A 20 -19.59 12.23 -3.59
N TRP A 21 -19.73 11.41 -4.60
CA TRP A 21 -19.04 11.52 -5.88
C TRP A 21 -19.98 12.05 -6.94
N SER A 22 -19.50 12.95 -7.80
CA SER A 22 -20.30 13.43 -8.94
C SER A 22 -20.60 12.30 -9.94
N ASP A 23 -21.66 12.46 -10.73
CA ASP A 23 -22.01 11.50 -11.79
C ASP A 23 -20.88 11.33 -12.81
N ALA A 24 -20.12 12.40 -13.08
CA ALA A 24 -18.96 12.35 -13.97
C ALA A 24 -17.87 11.44 -13.41
N VAL A 25 -17.49 11.59 -12.13
CA VAL A 25 -16.53 10.72 -11.44
C VAL A 25 -17.04 9.29 -11.39
N ASN A 26 -18.31 9.07 -11.02
CA ASN A 26 -18.90 7.73 -10.95
C ASN A 26 -18.87 7.02 -12.32
N THR A 27 -19.13 7.76 -13.41
CA THR A 27 -19.09 7.23 -14.78
C THR A 27 -17.66 6.87 -15.18
N GLU A 28 -16.70 7.75 -14.90
CA GLU A 28 -15.29 7.49 -15.17
C GLU A 28 -14.80 6.25 -14.43
N VAL A 29 -15.03 6.18 -13.11
CA VAL A 29 -14.63 5.05 -12.26
C VAL A 29 -15.28 3.75 -12.70
N LYS A 30 -16.55 3.79 -13.15
CA LYS A 30 -17.23 2.58 -13.64
C LYS A 30 -16.53 1.95 -14.84
N ASN A 31 -15.93 2.77 -15.71
CA ASN A 31 -15.25 2.33 -16.92
C ASN A 31 -13.77 1.98 -16.71
N LEU A 32 -13.21 2.26 -15.53
CA LEU A 32 -11.83 1.88 -15.20
C LEU A 32 -11.66 0.37 -15.12
N ASN A 33 -10.61 -0.11 -15.78
CA ASN A 33 -10.14 -1.49 -15.70
C ASN A 33 -8.63 -1.49 -15.52
N LEU A 34 -8.12 -2.48 -14.78
CA LEU A 34 -6.69 -2.74 -14.71
C LEU A 34 -6.22 -3.28 -16.06
N ASN A 35 -5.26 -2.61 -16.65
CA ASN A 35 -4.50 -3.14 -17.78
C ASN A 35 -3.04 -3.35 -17.36
N THR A 36 -2.72 -4.55 -16.91
CA THR A 36 -1.37 -4.89 -16.46
C THR A 36 -0.37 -5.11 -17.58
N ASN A 37 -0.76 -4.90 -18.84
CA ASN A 37 0.05 -5.25 -20.01
C ASN A 37 0.47 -4.06 -20.90
N ASP A 38 -0.05 -2.86 -20.67
CA ASP A 38 0.09 -1.74 -21.61
C ASP A 38 1.48 -1.09 -21.64
N HIS A 39 2.31 -1.27 -20.60
CA HIS A 39 3.65 -0.70 -20.54
C HIS A 39 4.69 -1.74 -20.13
N PRO A 40 5.94 -1.64 -20.63
CA PRO A 40 7.01 -2.53 -20.23
C PRO A 40 7.36 -2.30 -18.75
N ARG A 41 6.89 -3.21 -17.90
CA ARG A 41 7.16 -3.22 -16.45
C ARG A 41 8.03 -4.41 -16.10
N LYS A 42 8.92 -4.23 -15.12
CA LYS A 42 9.70 -5.34 -14.58
C LYS A 42 8.80 -6.36 -13.92
N ASP A 43 8.90 -7.62 -14.32
CA ASP A 43 8.11 -8.70 -13.70
C ASP A 43 8.77 -9.16 -12.38
N LEU A 44 8.13 -8.85 -11.28
CA LEU A 44 8.50 -9.27 -9.92
C LEU A 44 7.42 -10.14 -9.26
N THR A 45 6.51 -10.73 -10.05
CA THR A 45 5.39 -11.52 -9.52
C THR A 45 5.82 -12.77 -8.74
N LYS A 46 7.05 -13.26 -8.98
CA LYS A 46 7.64 -14.40 -8.26
C LYS A 46 8.40 -14.00 -6.98
N VAL A 47 8.62 -12.71 -6.75
CA VAL A 47 9.24 -12.18 -5.55
C VAL A 47 8.20 -12.17 -4.43
N PRO A 48 8.48 -12.75 -3.26
CA PRO A 48 7.47 -12.94 -2.21
C PRO A 48 7.22 -11.64 -1.42
N PHE A 49 6.66 -10.66 -2.09
CA PHE A 49 6.15 -9.45 -1.45
C PHE A 49 5.02 -9.78 -0.48
N VAL A 50 4.95 -9.04 0.62
CA VAL A 50 3.86 -9.11 1.60
C VAL A 50 3.37 -7.71 1.90
N THR A 51 2.07 -7.57 2.16
CA THR A 51 1.50 -6.34 2.75
C THR A 51 1.42 -6.50 4.26
N ILE A 52 1.61 -5.40 5.02
CA ILE A 52 1.58 -5.40 6.48
C ILE A 52 0.74 -4.21 6.95
N ASP A 53 -0.47 -4.49 7.42
CA ASP A 53 -1.47 -3.46 7.69
C ASP A 53 -2.24 -3.72 8.98
N GLY A 54 -3.11 -2.80 9.36
CA GLY A 54 -4.09 -3.00 10.43
C GLY A 54 -5.07 -4.13 10.08
N ALA A 55 -5.65 -4.77 11.11
CA ALA A 55 -6.58 -5.89 10.92
C ALA A 55 -7.80 -5.51 10.04
N ASP A 56 -8.28 -4.27 10.17
CA ASP A 56 -9.47 -3.76 9.48
C ASP A 56 -9.16 -3.06 8.14
N ALA A 57 -7.88 -2.97 7.74
CA ALA A 57 -7.49 -2.34 6.49
C ALA A 57 -8.02 -3.12 5.28
N LYS A 58 -8.44 -2.38 4.24
CA LYS A 58 -8.91 -2.91 2.95
C LYS A 58 -8.13 -2.35 1.76
N ASP A 59 -7.43 -1.26 1.99
CA ASP A 59 -6.60 -0.50 1.07
C ASP A 59 -5.13 -0.82 1.37
N PHE A 60 -4.58 -1.82 0.67
CA PHE A 60 -3.18 -2.21 0.83
C PHE A 60 -2.36 -1.43 -0.19
N ASP A 61 -1.82 -0.29 0.22
CA ASP A 61 -1.14 0.64 -0.67
C ASP A 61 0.32 0.28 -0.91
N ASP A 62 0.94 -0.45 0.02
CA ASP A 62 2.33 -0.85 -0.05
C ASP A 62 2.55 -2.34 0.24
N ALA A 63 3.62 -2.87 -0.36
CA ALA A 63 4.11 -4.20 -0.10
C ALA A 63 5.63 -4.19 0.00
N VAL A 64 6.16 -5.03 0.86
CA VAL A 64 7.59 -5.08 1.14
C VAL A 64 8.17 -6.46 0.87
N PHE A 65 9.42 -6.46 0.42
CA PHE A 65 10.27 -7.63 0.34
C PHE A 65 11.69 -7.24 0.73
N CYS A 66 12.32 -8.01 1.59
CA CYS A 66 13.71 -7.82 1.94
C CYS A 66 14.49 -9.13 1.77
N ASN A 67 15.68 -9.02 1.25
CA ASN A 67 16.64 -10.12 1.16
C ASN A 67 17.96 -9.72 1.81
N ILE A 68 18.59 -10.65 2.52
CA ILE A 68 19.91 -10.48 3.13
C ILE A 68 20.93 -11.26 2.32
N ASN A 69 22.12 -10.68 2.14
CA ASN A 69 23.27 -11.33 1.58
C ASN A 69 24.55 -10.93 2.34
N ASP A 70 25.69 -11.47 1.98
CA ASP A 70 26.96 -11.23 2.67
C ASP A 70 27.39 -9.74 2.67
N SER A 71 26.85 -8.93 1.78
CA SER A 71 27.18 -7.51 1.62
C SER A 71 26.18 -6.55 2.28
N GLY A 72 25.05 -7.06 2.78
CA GLY A 72 23.99 -6.26 3.42
C GLY A 72 22.58 -6.70 3.07
N PHE A 73 21.68 -5.72 2.93
CA PHE A 73 20.26 -5.94 2.71
C PHE A 73 19.81 -5.33 1.39
N LEU A 74 18.94 -6.02 0.67
CA LEU A 74 18.20 -5.50 -0.47
C LEU A 74 16.74 -5.39 -0.06
N LEU A 75 16.28 -4.16 0.21
CA LEU A 75 14.88 -3.85 0.52
C LEU A 75 14.18 -3.38 -0.75
N ASN A 76 13.04 -3.96 -1.04
CA ASN A 76 12.11 -3.49 -2.06
C ASN A 76 10.83 -3.04 -1.38
N VAL A 77 10.45 -1.79 -1.60
CA VAL A 77 9.15 -1.23 -1.22
C VAL A 77 8.37 -0.98 -2.49
N ALA A 78 7.25 -1.66 -2.66
CA ALA A 78 6.37 -1.53 -3.80
C ALA A 78 5.14 -0.73 -3.38
N ILE A 79 4.86 0.38 -4.06
CA ILE A 79 3.69 1.22 -3.86
C ILE A 79 2.75 1.05 -5.04
N ALA A 80 1.46 0.91 -4.78
CA ALA A 80 0.43 0.82 -5.81
C ALA A 80 0.54 2.00 -6.80
N ASP A 81 0.59 1.71 -8.12
CA ASP A 81 0.71 2.74 -9.15
C ASP A 81 -0.65 3.36 -9.46
N VAL A 82 -1.14 4.17 -8.53
CA VAL A 82 -2.45 4.85 -8.63
C VAL A 82 -2.50 5.79 -9.83
N ALA A 83 -1.38 6.41 -10.18
CA ALA A 83 -1.29 7.34 -11.30
C ALA A 83 -1.61 6.70 -12.66
N GLU A 84 -1.49 5.38 -12.78
CA GLU A 84 -1.88 4.66 -13.99
C GLU A 84 -3.40 4.64 -14.23
N LEU A 85 -4.19 4.72 -13.16
CA LEU A 85 -5.65 4.71 -13.23
C LEU A 85 -6.26 6.11 -13.21
N VAL A 86 -5.52 7.11 -12.72
CA VAL A 86 -5.98 8.48 -12.57
C VAL A 86 -5.31 9.33 -13.65
N ASN A 87 -6.00 9.54 -14.77
CA ASN A 87 -5.48 10.38 -15.84
C ASN A 87 -5.45 11.85 -15.43
N GLU A 88 -4.38 12.55 -15.80
CA GLU A 88 -4.23 13.97 -15.56
C GLU A 88 -5.44 14.74 -16.13
N ASP A 89 -5.94 15.71 -15.36
CA ASP A 89 -7.10 16.57 -15.68
C ASP A 89 -8.44 15.84 -15.91
N SER A 90 -8.52 14.54 -15.62
CA SER A 90 -9.80 13.82 -15.60
C SER A 90 -10.72 14.32 -14.45
N TYR A 91 -12.01 13.98 -14.49
CA TYR A 91 -12.92 14.31 -13.40
C TYR A 91 -12.48 13.69 -12.07
N LEU A 92 -11.91 12.49 -12.12
CA LEU A 92 -11.37 11.80 -10.97
C LEU A 92 -10.14 12.52 -10.39
N ASP A 93 -9.21 12.96 -11.25
CA ASP A 93 -8.01 13.71 -10.84
C ASP A 93 -8.39 15.06 -10.21
N GLN A 94 -9.32 15.78 -10.85
CA GLN A 94 -9.80 17.06 -10.32
C GLN A 94 -10.49 16.91 -8.96
N GLU A 95 -11.29 15.87 -8.78
CA GLU A 95 -11.94 15.62 -7.48
C GLU A 95 -10.91 15.15 -6.43
N ALA A 96 -9.94 14.31 -6.80
CA ALA A 96 -8.85 13.91 -5.91
C ALA A 96 -7.98 15.10 -5.47
N LYS A 97 -7.63 16.00 -6.40
CA LYS A 97 -6.93 17.27 -6.09
C LYS A 97 -7.73 18.14 -5.12
N LYS A 98 -9.05 18.24 -5.31
CA LYS A 98 -9.93 19.01 -4.43
C LYS A 98 -10.03 18.42 -3.03
N ARG A 99 -10.10 17.09 -2.90
CA ARG A 99 -10.13 16.39 -1.60
C ARG A 99 -8.79 16.44 -0.89
N GLY A 100 -7.70 16.28 -1.61
CA GLY A 100 -6.32 16.37 -1.14
C GLY A 100 -5.85 15.21 -0.27
N THR A 101 -6.74 14.57 0.49
CA THR A 101 -6.44 13.42 1.36
C THR A 101 -7.71 12.63 1.71
N SER A 102 -7.55 11.41 2.18
CA SER A 102 -8.62 10.69 2.87
C SER A 102 -8.78 11.19 4.30
N ILE A 103 -10.02 11.20 4.81
CA ILE A 103 -10.34 11.65 6.18
C ILE A 103 -10.86 10.46 6.97
N TYR A 104 -10.19 10.17 8.09
CA TYR A 104 -10.50 9.03 8.95
C TYR A 104 -11.18 9.47 10.23
N PHE A 105 -12.45 9.07 10.40
CA PHE A 105 -13.19 9.17 11.65
C PHE A 105 -13.24 7.80 12.34
N PRO A 106 -13.51 7.73 13.66
CA PRO A 106 -13.55 6.45 14.39
C PRO A 106 -14.50 5.39 13.83
N SER A 107 -15.50 5.78 13.05
CA SER A 107 -16.51 4.86 12.48
C SER A 107 -16.81 5.10 11.00
N LYS A 108 -16.09 6.00 10.34
CA LYS A 108 -16.34 6.37 8.94
C LYS A 108 -15.06 6.87 8.29
N VAL A 109 -14.80 6.42 7.07
CA VAL A 109 -13.75 6.97 6.21
C VAL A 109 -14.42 7.76 5.09
N ILE A 110 -13.87 8.93 4.75
CA ILE A 110 -14.21 9.70 3.55
C ILE A 110 -12.96 9.64 2.67
N PRO A 111 -12.93 8.77 1.65
CA PRO A 111 -11.72 8.51 0.90
C PRO A 111 -11.43 9.63 -0.10
N MET A 112 -10.14 9.86 -0.39
CA MET A 112 -9.68 10.76 -1.45
C MET A 112 -10.02 10.21 -2.84
N LEU A 113 -9.97 8.90 -3.01
CA LEU A 113 -10.31 8.17 -4.23
C LEU A 113 -11.48 7.21 -3.98
N PRO A 114 -12.36 6.97 -4.97
CA PRO A 114 -13.44 6.01 -4.84
C PRO A 114 -12.94 4.60 -4.44
N GLU A 115 -13.71 3.91 -3.60
CA GLU A 115 -13.33 2.59 -3.06
C GLU A 115 -13.05 1.53 -4.16
N LYS A 116 -13.65 1.65 -5.35
CA LYS A 116 -13.31 0.79 -6.49
C LYS A 116 -11.83 0.90 -6.86
N ILE A 117 -11.21 2.05 -6.64
CA ILE A 117 -9.78 2.27 -6.90
C ILE A 117 -8.97 1.86 -5.67
N SER A 118 -9.20 2.50 -4.52
CA SER A 118 -8.38 2.32 -3.32
C SER A 118 -8.46 0.89 -2.76
N ASN A 119 -9.67 0.31 -2.66
CA ASN A 119 -9.86 -0.99 -2.01
C ASN A 119 -9.82 -2.17 -2.98
N ASN A 120 -9.79 -1.93 -4.31
CA ASN A 120 -9.85 -2.98 -5.32
C ASN A 120 -8.74 -2.84 -6.36
N LEU A 121 -8.88 -1.90 -7.32
CA LEU A 121 -7.97 -1.86 -8.48
C LEU A 121 -6.51 -1.56 -8.10
N CYS A 122 -6.27 -0.70 -7.10
CA CYS A 122 -4.93 -0.37 -6.62
C CYS A 122 -4.50 -1.23 -5.43
N SER A 123 -5.43 -1.76 -4.63
CA SER A 123 -5.08 -2.53 -3.44
C SER A 123 -4.25 -3.76 -3.79
N LEU A 124 -3.11 -3.91 -3.10
CA LEU A 124 -2.15 -4.99 -3.31
C LEU A 124 -2.63 -6.29 -2.62
N VAL A 125 -3.84 -6.71 -2.97
CA VAL A 125 -4.46 -7.92 -2.41
C VAL A 125 -3.66 -9.17 -2.75
N PRO A 126 -3.65 -10.19 -1.87
CA PRO A 126 -2.94 -11.44 -2.13
C PRO A 126 -3.40 -12.14 -3.42
N ASP A 127 -2.44 -12.80 -4.07
CA ASP A 127 -2.62 -13.65 -5.25
C ASP A 127 -3.13 -12.93 -6.51
N GLU A 128 -3.13 -11.59 -6.51
CA GLU A 128 -3.47 -10.79 -7.68
C GLU A 128 -2.29 -9.95 -8.18
N ILE A 129 -2.15 -9.85 -9.50
CA ILE A 129 -1.11 -9.03 -10.11
C ILE A 129 -1.53 -7.57 -10.06
N ARG A 130 -0.62 -6.71 -9.58
CA ARG A 130 -0.80 -5.26 -9.52
C ARG A 130 0.41 -4.53 -10.10
N ASN A 131 0.11 -3.41 -10.74
CA ASN A 131 1.12 -2.47 -11.20
C ASN A 131 1.58 -1.60 -10.03
N VAL A 132 2.89 -1.45 -9.91
CA VAL A 132 3.52 -0.75 -8.79
C VAL A 132 4.70 0.09 -9.22
N LEU A 133 5.01 1.10 -8.42
CA LEU A 133 6.30 1.78 -8.41
C LEU A 133 7.15 1.17 -7.29
N VAL A 134 8.32 0.66 -7.64
CA VAL A 134 9.23 0.02 -6.67
C VAL A 134 10.39 0.93 -6.34
N SER A 135 10.63 1.13 -5.06
CA SER A 135 11.90 1.62 -4.50
C SER A 135 12.75 0.42 -4.10
N GLU A 136 13.85 0.19 -4.78
CA GLU A 136 14.84 -0.84 -4.46
C GLU A 136 16.03 -0.17 -3.78
N ILE A 137 16.30 -0.53 -2.53
CA ILE A 137 17.31 0.12 -1.67
C ILE A 137 18.32 -0.94 -1.20
N ASN A 138 19.61 -0.69 -1.45
CA ASN A 138 20.70 -1.51 -0.95
C ASN A 138 21.29 -0.87 0.31
N PHE A 139 21.29 -1.63 1.38
CA PHE A 139 21.93 -1.27 2.65
C PHE A 139 23.18 -2.11 2.89
N SER A 140 24.17 -1.53 3.54
CA SER A 140 25.25 -2.28 4.18
C SER A 140 24.79 -2.95 5.48
N LEU A 141 25.62 -3.83 6.03
CA LEU A 141 25.30 -4.52 7.30
C LEU A 141 25.15 -3.57 8.50
N ASP A 142 25.77 -2.39 8.44
CA ASP A 142 25.64 -1.33 9.45
C ASP A 142 24.41 -0.43 9.26
N GLY A 143 23.56 -0.74 8.25
CA GLY A 143 22.34 0.01 7.95
C GLY A 143 22.53 1.25 7.07
N SER A 144 23.76 1.54 6.61
CA SER A 144 24.00 2.68 5.70
C SER A 144 23.47 2.38 4.30
N ILE A 145 22.84 3.37 3.65
CA ILE A 145 22.36 3.24 2.26
C ILE A 145 23.55 3.28 1.31
N LYS A 146 23.73 2.23 0.52
CA LYS A 146 24.76 2.14 -0.53
C LYS A 146 24.26 2.69 -1.86
N SER A 147 23.03 2.34 -2.22
CA SER A 147 22.42 2.78 -3.47
C SER A 147 20.90 2.59 -3.41
N TYR A 148 20.19 3.32 -4.25
CA TYR A 148 18.77 3.13 -4.46
C TYR A 148 18.39 3.39 -5.91
N LYS A 149 17.26 2.84 -6.35
CA LYS A 149 16.65 3.14 -7.65
C LYS A 149 15.14 2.98 -7.58
N PHE A 150 14.45 3.67 -8.50
CA PHE A 150 13.02 3.59 -8.69
C PHE A 150 12.72 3.03 -10.07
N PHE A 151 11.70 2.17 -10.16
CA PHE A 151 11.25 1.63 -11.44
C PHE A 151 9.83 1.09 -11.34
N GLN A 152 9.15 1.06 -12.48
CA GLN A 152 7.83 0.46 -12.60
C GLN A 152 7.94 -1.07 -12.68
N ALA A 153 7.06 -1.77 -11.96
CA ALA A 153 7.03 -3.22 -11.93
C ALA A 153 5.60 -3.76 -11.86
N LYS A 154 5.48 -5.07 -12.05
CA LYS A 154 4.33 -5.88 -11.67
C LYS A 154 4.72 -6.77 -10.52
N ILE A 155 3.91 -6.78 -9.47
CA ILE A 155 4.06 -7.70 -8.34
C ILE A 155 2.79 -8.52 -8.13
N MET A 156 2.93 -9.57 -7.34
CA MET A 156 1.83 -10.28 -6.72
C MET A 156 2.13 -10.36 -5.23
N SER A 157 1.23 -9.84 -4.39
CA SER A 157 1.37 -10.01 -2.94
C SER A 157 1.15 -11.48 -2.60
N HIS A 158 2.12 -12.11 -1.94
CA HIS A 158 2.05 -13.51 -1.58
C HIS A 158 1.33 -13.76 -0.26
N LYS A 159 1.18 -12.73 0.55
CA LYS A 159 0.42 -12.79 1.80
C LYS A 159 0.13 -11.39 2.32
N ARG A 160 -1.11 -11.20 2.79
CA ARG A 160 -1.46 -10.12 3.70
C ARG A 160 -1.08 -10.53 5.12
N MET A 161 -0.40 -9.66 5.83
CA MET A 161 -0.09 -9.81 7.25
C MET A 161 -0.63 -8.61 8.03
N THR A 162 -0.96 -8.84 9.29
CA THR A 162 -1.28 -7.76 10.23
C THR A 162 -0.05 -7.37 11.03
N TYR A 163 -0.02 -6.14 11.55
CA TYR A 163 1.06 -5.71 12.47
C TYR A 163 1.22 -6.67 13.66
N SER A 164 0.11 -7.18 14.21
CA SER A 164 0.14 -8.14 15.32
C SER A 164 0.76 -9.48 14.93
N GLU A 165 0.46 -10.00 13.73
CA GLU A 165 1.07 -11.25 13.22
C GLU A 165 2.58 -11.10 13.01
N VAL A 166 3.01 -9.95 12.49
CA VAL A 166 4.44 -9.65 12.30
C VAL A 166 5.14 -9.50 13.64
N GLU A 167 4.54 -8.78 14.60
CA GLU A 167 5.08 -8.64 15.96
C GLU A 167 5.21 -9.99 16.66
N GLU A 168 4.19 -10.85 16.57
CA GLU A 168 4.23 -12.20 17.13
C GLU A 168 5.33 -13.04 16.47
N TYR A 169 5.48 -12.95 15.15
CA TYR A 169 6.57 -13.63 14.44
C TYR A 169 7.95 -13.17 14.92
N ILE A 170 8.15 -11.85 15.07
CA ILE A 170 9.43 -11.30 15.54
C ILE A 170 9.77 -11.81 16.93
N LYS A 171 8.79 -11.84 17.85
CA LYS A 171 8.97 -12.29 19.23
C LYS A 171 9.19 -13.80 19.35
N ASN A 172 8.38 -14.59 18.66
CA ASN A 172 8.28 -16.03 18.90
C ASN A 172 8.84 -16.89 17.74
N LYS A 173 9.18 -16.27 16.59
CA LYS A 173 9.59 -16.96 15.34
C LYS A 173 8.57 -18.00 14.86
N ASN A 174 7.36 -17.96 15.37
CA ASN A 174 6.29 -18.92 15.09
C ASN A 174 5.22 -18.29 14.23
N SER A 175 5.15 -18.69 12.98
CA SER A 175 4.09 -18.27 12.07
C SER A 175 3.87 -19.32 10.96
N ASN A 176 2.62 -19.40 10.47
CA ASN A 176 2.23 -20.25 9.34
C ASN A 176 2.53 -19.57 7.98
N VAL A 177 3.76 -19.08 7.80
CA VAL A 177 4.20 -18.49 6.52
C VAL A 177 5.29 -19.32 5.88
N SER A 178 5.42 -19.23 4.56
CA SER A 178 6.45 -19.94 3.81
C SER A 178 7.86 -19.53 4.26
N LYS A 179 8.83 -20.43 4.06
CA LYS A 179 10.25 -20.15 4.39
C LYS A 179 10.76 -18.86 3.74
N LYS A 180 10.34 -18.57 2.49
CA LYS A 180 10.74 -17.35 1.77
C LYS A 180 10.23 -16.08 2.44
N ILE A 181 8.99 -16.10 2.91
CA ILE A 181 8.40 -14.95 3.65
C ILE A 181 9.11 -14.80 5.00
N LYS A 182 9.38 -15.90 5.72
CA LYS A 182 10.15 -15.86 6.98
C LYS A 182 11.51 -15.18 6.80
N THR A 183 12.26 -15.58 5.78
CA THR A 183 13.56 -14.95 5.47
C THR A 183 13.43 -13.45 5.20
N SER A 184 12.39 -13.05 4.47
CA SER A 184 12.12 -11.62 4.22
C SER A 184 11.76 -10.88 5.51
N LEU A 185 10.88 -11.43 6.35
CA LEU A 185 10.52 -10.83 7.64
C LEU A 185 11.69 -10.72 8.61
N ASP A 186 12.57 -11.72 8.65
CA ASP A 186 13.80 -11.66 9.44
C ASP A 186 14.71 -10.52 8.99
N ALA A 187 14.86 -10.33 7.68
CA ALA A 187 15.63 -9.23 7.12
C ALA A 187 15.00 -7.85 7.41
N VAL A 188 13.67 -7.74 7.28
CA VAL A 188 12.93 -6.50 7.64
C VAL A 188 13.06 -6.19 9.13
N SER A 189 12.91 -7.20 9.99
CA SER A 189 13.06 -7.06 11.45
C SER A 189 14.46 -6.57 11.82
N TYR A 190 15.50 -7.09 11.17
CA TYR A 190 16.86 -6.66 11.42
C TYR A 190 17.09 -5.19 11.04
N THR A 191 16.57 -4.73 9.91
CA THR A 191 16.68 -3.32 9.50
C THR A 191 15.95 -2.39 10.47
N HIS A 192 14.83 -2.82 11.07
CA HIS A 192 14.08 -2.03 12.06
C HIS A 192 14.81 -1.89 13.40
N LEU A 193 15.56 -2.93 13.80
CA LEU A 193 16.29 -2.96 15.07
C LEU A 193 17.65 -2.22 15.01
N THR A 194 18.19 -2.02 13.81
CA THR A 194 19.55 -1.48 13.62
C THR A 194 19.60 -0.06 13.08
N LEU A 195 18.47 0.46 12.56
CA LEU A 195 18.40 1.86 12.14
C LEU A 195 18.20 2.75 13.38
N PRO A 196 19.06 3.78 13.60
CA PRO A 196 18.83 4.73 14.66
C PRO A 196 17.50 5.44 14.41
N THR A 197 16.60 5.34 15.37
CA THR A 197 15.40 6.20 15.43
C THR A 197 15.89 7.61 15.73
N THR A 198 15.99 8.44 14.70
CA THR A 198 16.21 9.89 14.83
C THR A 198 14.93 10.58 15.25
#